data_44d74aa0e321c47d082a9bd48883de5f
#
_entry.id   44d74aa0e321c47d082a9bd48883de5f
#
_cell.length_a   1.000
_cell.length_b   1.000
_cell.length_c   1.000
_cell.angle_alpha   90.00
_cell.angle_beta   90.00
_cell.angle_gamma   90.00
#
_symmetry.space_group_name_H-M   'P 1'
#
loop_
_entity.id
_entity.type
_entity.pdbx_description
1 polymer ?
#
loop_
_entity_poly.entity_id
_entity_poly.type
_entity_poly.pdbx_seq_one_letter_code
_entity_poly.pdbx_strand_id
1 'polypeptide(L)'
;MSEAAMKKVTESKAAIIEKIQMSGRLVVQSPLCIGSGQDDGITDSLVLKNKQGKAFIPGTSLAGVLRDIVCSHDSNLADLLFGNLSDNRQSMINIDDVLLENSVYTVRDGVRIDGITNTAEDTGKFDYEVVERGAAGSFSATITIRKNDIEDKKAVEQLAAALADQLMYGISLGAHTAKGFGEVKGSKIKVATYDFSQPDSLGAWLLGEMSQADIYAAAAKPLVADDDFYAEIDLALKTSLLVGAEPDAFDKGSGKDEWKVQKVMLSSNGDYVIPGTSVKGVIRKQAEHICRVVGDYGDDFLGSLMGYSKADKAKQRSRLRTYEVYLGEGVEAVNQSHVRIDRFTGGHMGSGLYTNKPVWQKKADAKTMTMRLAISGCSDAEAGLMLLILKDIWTGQLAFGGDKAGGSGVMQGLKAVISYKGHKYAMEKAAGGIKVSAEDRAAMNSLVEAFVKAGVRA
;
A
#
# COMPACT_ATOMS: atom_id res chain seq x y z
N MET A 1 -23.65 -12.94 45.97
CA MET A 1 -22.24 -12.90 46.47
C MET A 1 -22.22 -12.19 47.80
N SER A 2 -21.48 -12.71 48.82
CA SER A 2 -21.38 -12.05 50.10
C SER A 2 -20.56 -10.76 50.00
N GLU A 3 -20.85 -9.77 50.85
CA GLU A 3 -20.13 -8.48 50.88
C GLU A 3 -18.60 -8.64 51.05
N ALA A 4 -18.16 -9.67 51.76
CA ALA A 4 -16.75 -10.05 51.89
C ALA A 4 -16.13 -10.59 50.59
N ALA A 5 -16.90 -11.26 49.74
CA ALA A 5 -16.44 -11.74 48.42
C ALA A 5 -16.34 -10.56 47.45
N MET A 6 -17.27 -9.61 47.49
CA MET A 6 -17.20 -8.36 46.70
C MET A 6 -15.98 -7.51 47.12
N LYS A 7 -15.71 -7.37 48.40
CA LYS A 7 -14.56 -6.63 48.92
C LYS A 7 -13.23 -7.25 48.48
N LYS A 8 -13.14 -8.59 48.45
CA LYS A 8 -11.96 -9.32 48.01
C LYS A 8 -11.70 -9.18 46.50
N VAL A 9 -12.77 -9.08 45.68
CA VAL A 9 -12.66 -8.85 44.25
C VAL A 9 -12.19 -7.42 43.94
N THR A 10 -12.70 -6.42 44.66
CA THR A 10 -12.28 -4.99 44.48
C THR A 10 -10.87 -4.71 44.98
N GLU A 11 -10.34 -5.51 45.89
CA GLU A 11 -8.97 -5.39 46.41
C GLU A 11 -7.93 -6.13 45.52
N SER A 12 -8.40 -6.99 44.62
CA SER A 12 -7.53 -7.74 43.71
C SER A 12 -6.83 -6.79 42.74
N LYS A 13 -5.51 -6.91 42.65
CA LYS A 13 -4.70 -6.20 41.64
C LYS A 13 -5.14 -6.53 40.19
N ALA A 14 -5.77 -7.66 39.95
CA ALA A 14 -6.30 -8.09 38.66
C ALA A 14 -7.71 -7.53 38.38
N ALA A 15 -8.33 -6.78 39.31
CA ALA A 15 -9.65 -6.19 39.08
C ALA A 15 -9.64 -5.25 37.89
N ILE A 16 -10.62 -5.40 37.00
CA ILE A 16 -10.81 -4.50 35.85
C ILE A 16 -11.38 -3.19 36.37
N ILE A 17 -10.73 -2.10 36.04
CA ILE A 17 -11.15 -0.74 36.43
C ILE A 17 -11.78 0.01 35.26
N GLU A 18 -11.36 -0.31 34.03
CA GLU A 18 -11.84 0.38 32.84
C GLU A 18 -11.77 -0.53 31.63
N LYS A 19 -12.67 -0.32 30.69
CA LYS A 19 -12.56 -0.85 29.34
C LYS A 19 -12.69 0.26 28.31
N ILE A 20 -11.87 0.18 27.26
CA ILE A 20 -11.94 1.08 26.11
C ILE A 20 -12.34 0.23 24.90
N GLN A 21 -13.43 0.61 24.27
CA GLN A 21 -13.92 -0.05 23.06
C GLN A 21 -13.66 0.82 21.83
N MET A 22 -12.99 0.26 20.86
CA MET A 22 -12.83 0.85 19.53
C MET A 22 -13.78 0.11 18.57
N SER A 23 -14.56 0.84 17.79
CA SER A 23 -15.51 0.26 16.84
C SER A 23 -15.67 1.11 15.58
N GLY A 24 -16.04 0.48 14.48
CA GLY A 24 -16.25 1.15 13.20
C GLY A 24 -16.28 0.16 12.03
N ARG A 25 -15.86 0.59 10.86
CA ARG A 25 -15.71 -0.28 9.69
C ARG A 25 -14.30 -0.17 9.13
N LEU A 26 -13.77 -1.25 8.61
CA LEU A 26 -12.57 -1.27 7.76
C LEU A 26 -12.99 -1.47 6.31
N VAL A 27 -12.39 -0.68 5.40
CA VAL A 27 -12.67 -0.69 3.97
C VAL A 27 -11.37 -0.94 3.22
N VAL A 28 -11.37 -1.97 2.38
CA VAL A 28 -10.24 -2.33 1.53
C VAL A 28 -10.10 -1.31 0.40
N GLN A 29 -8.96 -0.62 0.33
CA GLN A 29 -8.67 0.45 -0.64
C GLN A 29 -7.85 -0.03 -1.84
N SER A 30 -7.06 -1.09 -1.65
CA SER A 30 -6.30 -1.77 -2.71
C SER A 30 -6.41 -3.29 -2.53
N PRO A 31 -6.14 -4.10 -3.55
CA PRO A 31 -6.30 -5.56 -3.46
C PRO A 31 -5.64 -6.14 -2.22
N LEU A 32 -6.37 -6.93 -1.45
CA LEU A 32 -5.93 -7.50 -0.19
C LEU A 32 -5.57 -8.97 -0.38
N CYS A 33 -4.33 -9.33 -0.03
CA CYS A 33 -3.83 -10.70 -0.04
C CYS A 33 -3.46 -11.13 1.39
N ILE A 34 -4.37 -11.81 2.08
CA ILE A 34 -4.08 -12.50 3.34
C ILE A 34 -4.08 -13.98 2.99
N GLY A 35 -2.89 -14.56 2.85
CA GLY A 35 -2.74 -15.95 2.40
C GLY A 35 -3.25 -16.96 3.44
N SER A 36 -3.90 -18.01 2.97
CA SER A 36 -4.31 -19.18 3.77
C SER A 36 -3.14 -20.12 4.08
N GLY A 37 -1.99 -19.95 3.40
CA GLY A 37 -0.87 -20.90 3.41
C GLY A 37 -1.15 -22.15 2.57
N GLN A 38 -2.20 -22.16 1.77
CA GLN A 38 -2.59 -23.25 0.88
C GLN A 38 -2.50 -22.77 -0.58
N ASP A 39 -2.22 -23.70 -1.48
CA ASP A 39 -2.38 -23.59 -2.92
C ASP A 39 -3.44 -24.60 -3.40
N ASP A 40 -3.97 -24.44 -4.58
CA ASP A 40 -4.92 -25.38 -5.22
C ASP A 40 -4.32 -26.09 -6.43
N GLY A 41 -2.99 -25.96 -6.63
CA GLY A 41 -2.28 -26.49 -7.79
C GLY A 41 -2.48 -25.68 -9.08
N ILE A 42 -3.31 -24.64 -9.04
CA ILE A 42 -3.55 -23.68 -10.14
C ILE A 42 -3.07 -22.29 -9.73
N THR A 43 -3.40 -21.86 -8.50
CA THR A 43 -3.02 -20.57 -7.94
C THR A 43 -2.03 -20.77 -6.79
N ASP A 44 -0.89 -20.11 -6.84
CA ASP A 44 0.22 -20.25 -5.88
C ASP A 44 -0.15 -19.81 -4.46
N SER A 45 -1.12 -18.91 -4.31
CA SER A 45 -1.56 -18.41 -3.01
C SER A 45 -3.04 -18.07 -3.00
N LEU A 46 -3.79 -18.73 -2.15
CA LEU A 46 -5.22 -18.48 -1.93
C LEU A 46 -5.47 -17.54 -0.76
N VAL A 47 -6.52 -16.74 -0.87
CA VAL A 47 -7.01 -15.86 0.21
C VAL A 47 -7.59 -16.70 1.35
N LEU A 48 -7.31 -16.29 2.58
CA LEU A 48 -7.87 -16.87 3.78
C LEU A 48 -9.38 -16.63 3.84
N LYS A 49 -10.15 -17.72 3.92
CA LYS A 49 -11.62 -17.72 4.00
C LYS A 49 -12.09 -18.51 5.22
N ASN A 50 -13.22 -18.10 5.79
CA ASN A 50 -13.88 -18.87 6.85
C ASN A 50 -14.58 -20.11 6.26
N LYS A 51 -15.22 -20.91 7.13
CA LYS A 51 -15.95 -22.13 6.71
C LYS A 51 -17.12 -21.85 5.75
N GLN A 52 -17.63 -20.63 5.69
CA GLN A 52 -18.68 -20.19 4.76
C GLN A 52 -18.12 -19.64 3.45
N GLY A 53 -16.81 -19.72 3.22
CA GLY A 53 -16.16 -19.22 2.01
C GLY A 53 -16.00 -17.70 1.95
N LYS A 54 -16.22 -16.97 3.05
CA LYS A 54 -16.06 -15.51 3.12
C LYS A 54 -14.67 -15.15 3.59
N ALA A 55 -14.02 -14.21 2.90
CA ALA A 55 -12.74 -13.66 3.33
C ALA A 55 -12.89 -12.88 4.64
N PHE A 56 -11.86 -12.90 5.45
CA PHE A 56 -11.79 -12.12 6.67
C PHE A 56 -10.37 -11.66 6.97
N ILE A 57 -10.26 -10.61 7.76
CA ILE A 57 -8.98 -10.12 8.28
C ILE A 57 -8.86 -10.65 9.70
N PRO A 58 -7.91 -11.56 10.00
CA PRO A 58 -7.71 -12.04 11.36
C PRO A 58 -7.34 -10.92 12.32
N GLY A 59 -7.94 -10.92 13.50
CA GLY A 59 -7.60 -9.98 14.57
C GLY A 59 -6.11 -10.02 14.92
N THR A 60 -5.48 -11.18 14.83
CA THR A 60 -4.03 -11.36 15.02
C THR A 60 -3.19 -10.63 13.97
N SER A 61 -3.66 -10.60 12.69
CA SER A 61 -2.99 -9.84 11.64
C SER A 61 -3.10 -8.34 11.86
N LEU A 62 -4.26 -7.87 12.31
CA LEU A 62 -4.46 -6.46 12.71
C LEU A 62 -3.58 -6.10 13.91
N ALA A 63 -3.58 -6.92 14.95
CA ALA A 63 -2.74 -6.72 16.15
C ALA A 63 -1.25 -6.62 15.79
N GLY A 64 -0.76 -7.50 14.90
CA GLY A 64 0.63 -7.48 14.46
C GLY A 64 1.01 -6.19 13.74
N VAL A 65 0.16 -5.72 12.81
CA VAL A 65 0.41 -4.47 12.08
C VAL A 65 0.31 -3.25 12.98
N LEU A 66 -0.69 -3.17 13.84
CA LEU A 66 -0.83 -2.07 14.79
C LEU A 66 0.33 -2.02 15.78
N ARG A 67 0.78 -3.20 16.27
CA ARG A 67 1.97 -3.29 17.11
C ARG A 67 3.23 -2.78 16.38
N ASP A 68 3.44 -3.16 15.12
CA ASP A 68 4.61 -2.73 14.31
C ASP A 68 4.62 -1.19 14.15
N ILE A 69 3.45 -0.59 13.89
CA ILE A 69 3.28 0.87 13.77
C ILE A 69 3.61 1.56 15.11
N VAL A 70 3.06 1.06 16.23
CA VAL A 70 3.35 1.64 17.55
C VAL A 70 4.82 1.44 17.92
N CYS A 71 5.39 0.26 17.66
CA CYS A 71 6.79 -0.06 17.95
C CYS A 71 7.75 0.84 17.17
N SER A 72 7.42 1.24 15.96
CA SER A 72 8.23 2.20 15.18
C SER A 72 8.19 3.62 15.75
N HIS A 73 7.17 3.95 16.55
CA HIS A 73 7.02 5.21 17.25
C HIS A 73 7.59 5.14 18.68
N ASP A 74 7.17 4.15 19.47
CA ASP A 74 7.63 3.87 20.83
C ASP A 74 7.47 2.38 21.17
N SER A 75 8.59 1.70 21.36
CA SER A 75 8.62 0.26 21.69
C SER A 75 8.02 -0.06 23.07
N ASN A 76 8.13 0.85 24.04
CA ASN A 76 7.59 0.62 25.38
C ASN A 76 6.05 0.67 25.37
N LEU A 77 5.48 1.60 24.59
CA LEU A 77 4.03 1.67 24.40
C LEU A 77 3.50 0.45 23.64
N ALA A 78 4.26 -0.08 22.68
CA ALA A 78 3.89 -1.32 21.99
C ALA A 78 3.87 -2.52 22.95
N ASP A 79 4.88 -2.67 23.81
CA ASP A 79 4.95 -3.74 24.80
C ASP A 79 3.89 -3.56 25.89
N LEU A 80 3.56 -2.32 26.25
CA LEU A 80 2.50 -2.01 27.18
C LEU A 80 1.14 -2.51 26.68
N LEU A 81 0.76 -2.17 25.45
CA LEU A 81 -0.58 -2.45 24.90
C LEU A 81 -0.72 -3.88 24.35
N PHE A 82 0.28 -4.36 23.62
CA PHE A 82 0.20 -5.65 22.91
C PHE A 82 0.85 -6.80 23.68
N GLY A 83 1.47 -6.49 24.84
CA GLY A 83 2.15 -7.47 25.68
C GLY A 83 3.57 -7.78 25.20
N ASN A 84 4.34 -8.39 26.09
CA ASN A 84 5.72 -8.79 25.84
C ASN A 84 5.99 -10.17 26.49
N LEU A 85 6.51 -11.10 25.69
CA LEU A 85 6.84 -12.46 26.15
C LEU A 85 8.02 -12.44 27.13
N SER A 86 9.01 -11.54 26.94
CA SER A 86 10.19 -11.44 27.81
C SER A 86 9.81 -11.06 29.23
N ASP A 87 8.83 -10.18 29.40
CA ASP A 87 8.37 -9.65 30.68
C ASP A 87 7.14 -10.41 31.22
N ASN A 88 6.74 -11.47 30.53
CA ASN A 88 5.54 -12.26 30.86
C ASN A 88 4.26 -11.39 30.96
N ARG A 89 4.21 -10.31 30.17
CA ARG A 89 3.09 -9.36 30.14
C ARG A 89 2.06 -9.76 29.09
N GLN A 90 0.83 -9.97 29.53
CA GLN A 90 -0.29 -10.26 28.65
C GLN A 90 -0.74 -8.99 27.90
N SER A 91 -1.21 -9.15 26.66
CA SER A 91 -1.84 -8.09 25.88
C SER A 91 -3.04 -7.49 26.61
N MET A 92 -3.12 -6.16 26.66
CA MET A 92 -4.28 -5.41 27.17
C MET A 92 -5.38 -5.30 26.08
N ILE A 93 -5.00 -5.36 24.80
CA ILE A 93 -5.92 -5.23 23.66
C ILE A 93 -6.33 -6.60 23.12
N ASN A 94 -7.61 -6.75 22.83
CA ASN A 94 -8.18 -7.84 22.05
C ASN A 94 -8.83 -7.26 20.79
N ILE A 95 -8.53 -7.82 19.63
CA ILE A 95 -9.04 -7.36 18.33
C ILE A 95 -9.77 -8.52 17.70
N ASP A 96 -11.03 -8.28 17.33
CA ASP A 96 -11.87 -9.29 16.70
C ASP A 96 -11.53 -9.49 15.23
N ASP A 97 -11.85 -10.67 14.68
CA ASP A 97 -11.76 -10.93 13.25
C ASP A 97 -12.76 -10.04 12.48
N VAL A 98 -12.29 -9.44 11.39
CA VAL A 98 -13.13 -8.58 10.55
C VAL A 98 -13.60 -9.36 9.32
N LEU A 99 -14.85 -9.80 9.36
CA LEU A 99 -15.48 -10.51 8.23
C LEU A 99 -15.76 -9.51 7.09
N LEU A 100 -15.22 -9.78 5.91
CA LEU A 100 -15.38 -8.91 4.75
C LEU A 100 -16.66 -9.22 3.99
N GLU A 101 -17.48 -8.18 3.83
CA GLU A 101 -18.70 -8.16 3.02
C GLU A 101 -18.38 -7.65 1.62
N ASN A 102 -19.20 -8.00 0.63
CA ASN A 102 -19.06 -7.58 -0.77
C ASN A 102 -17.68 -7.90 -1.36
N SER A 103 -17.10 -9.03 -0.96
CA SER A 103 -15.79 -9.46 -1.46
C SER A 103 -15.89 -9.97 -2.89
N VAL A 104 -15.14 -9.33 -3.79
CA VAL A 104 -14.89 -9.81 -5.15
C VAL A 104 -13.49 -10.42 -5.15
N TYR A 105 -13.38 -11.65 -5.65
CA TYR A 105 -12.11 -12.37 -5.72
C TYR A 105 -11.59 -12.35 -7.14
N THR A 106 -10.32 -12.04 -7.32
CA THR A 106 -9.63 -12.10 -8.61
C THR A 106 -8.26 -12.73 -8.44
N VAL A 107 -7.76 -13.35 -9.51
CA VAL A 107 -6.39 -13.84 -9.57
C VAL A 107 -5.54 -12.78 -10.25
N ARG A 108 -4.43 -12.42 -9.63
CA ARG A 108 -3.46 -11.47 -10.17
C ARG A 108 -2.19 -12.19 -10.57
N ASP A 109 -1.84 -12.07 -11.85
CA ASP A 109 -0.60 -12.58 -12.39
C ASP A 109 0.57 -11.67 -12.03
N GLY A 110 1.64 -12.24 -11.54
CA GLY A 110 2.93 -11.60 -11.35
C GLY A 110 3.97 -12.21 -12.27
N VAL A 111 4.81 -11.38 -12.89
CA VAL A 111 5.93 -11.84 -13.71
C VAL A 111 7.20 -11.13 -13.24
N ARG A 112 8.25 -11.93 -12.98
CA ARG A 112 9.58 -11.37 -12.76
C ARG A 112 10.22 -11.09 -14.12
N ILE A 113 10.63 -9.83 -14.30
CA ILE A 113 11.28 -9.36 -15.53
C ILE A 113 12.78 -9.22 -15.25
N ASP A 114 13.63 -9.85 -16.07
CA ASP A 114 15.06 -9.66 -16.03
C ASP A 114 15.43 -8.20 -16.35
N GLY A 115 16.25 -7.60 -15.50
CA GLY A 115 16.61 -6.17 -15.56
C GLY A 115 17.48 -5.80 -16.77
N ILE A 116 18.19 -6.78 -17.35
CA ILE A 116 19.13 -6.60 -18.48
C ILE A 116 18.41 -6.86 -19.81
N THR A 117 17.80 -8.04 -19.94
CA THR A 117 17.18 -8.48 -21.20
C THR A 117 15.77 -7.90 -21.41
N ASN A 118 15.10 -7.44 -20.35
CA ASN A 118 13.69 -7.03 -20.35
C ASN A 118 12.71 -8.15 -20.75
N THR A 119 13.11 -9.40 -20.64
CA THR A 119 12.26 -10.56 -20.84
C THR A 119 11.80 -11.15 -19.52
N ALA A 120 10.76 -11.97 -19.54
CA ALA A 120 10.37 -12.72 -18.34
C ALA A 120 11.49 -13.71 -17.98
N GLU A 121 11.81 -13.82 -16.68
CA GLU A 121 12.70 -14.85 -16.17
C GLU A 121 12.02 -16.22 -16.30
N ASP A 122 12.79 -17.27 -16.61
CA ASP A 122 12.31 -18.64 -16.55
C ASP A 122 11.81 -18.95 -15.13
N THR A 123 10.63 -19.56 -15.01
CA THR A 123 9.96 -19.81 -13.71
C THR A 123 9.58 -18.55 -12.92
N GLY A 124 9.60 -17.36 -13.54
CA GLY A 124 9.31 -16.08 -12.91
C GLY A 124 7.82 -15.69 -12.86
N LYS A 125 6.91 -16.54 -13.40
CA LYS A 125 5.47 -16.32 -13.28
C LYS A 125 4.95 -16.88 -11.96
N PHE A 126 4.09 -16.14 -11.31
CA PHE A 126 3.40 -16.54 -10.08
C PHE A 126 2.02 -15.89 -10.03
N ASP A 127 1.05 -16.60 -9.46
CA ASP A 127 -0.34 -16.18 -9.41
C ASP A 127 -0.82 -16.14 -7.95
N TYR A 128 -1.63 -15.15 -7.60
CA TYR A 128 -2.19 -15.04 -6.27
C TYR A 128 -3.62 -14.53 -6.32
N GLU A 129 -4.48 -15.17 -5.52
CA GLU A 129 -5.85 -14.71 -5.32
C GLU A 129 -5.84 -13.48 -4.40
N VAL A 130 -6.69 -12.51 -4.68
CA VAL A 130 -6.87 -11.31 -3.87
C VAL A 130 -8.34 -10.99 -3.67
N VAL A 131 -8.64 -10.30 -2.57
CA VAL A 131 -9.91 -9.59 -2.39
C VAL A 131 -9.74 -8.21 -3.00
N GLU A 132 -10.56 -7.88 -3.99
CA GLU A 132 -10.53 -6.57 -4.64
C GLU A 132 -10.97 -5.45 -3.70
N ARG A 133 -10.58 -4.23 -4.06
CA ARG A 133 -10.96 -3.01 -3.33
C ARG A 133 -12.48 -2.87 -3.23
N GLY A 134 -12.96 -2.21 -2.17
CA GLY A 134 -14.38 -1.96 -1.91
C GLY A 134 -15.01 -2.96 -0.94
N ALA A 135 -14.38 -4.12 -0.68
CA ALA A 135 -14.80 -4.99 0.41
C ALA A 135 -14.69 -4.27 1.75
N ALA A 136 -15.61 -4.49 2.66
CA ALA A 136 -15.62 -3.82 3.96
C ALA A 136 -16.16 -4.74 5.04
N GLY A 137 -15.75 -4.50 6.30
CA GLY A 137 -16.22 -5.30 7.42
C GLY A 137 -16.29 -4.48 8.72
N SER A 138 -17.08 -4.97 9.68
CA SER A 138 -17.19 -4.36 11.00
C SER A 138 -15.92 -4.60 11.79
N PHE A 139 -15.33 -3.54 12.33
CA PHE A 139 -14.15 -3.56 13.19
C PHE A 139 -14.57 -3.38 14.65
N SER A 140 -14.00 -4.20 15.52
CA SER A 140 -14.15 -4.11 16.97
C SER A 140 -12.82 -4.47 17.64
N ALA A 141 -12.44 -3.68 18.62
CA ALA A 141 -11.32 -3.98 19.50
C ALA A 141 -11.64 -3.49 20.92
N THR A 142 -11.16 -4.23 21.93
CA THR A 142 -11.38 -3.92 23.33
C THR A 142 -10.05 -3.89 24.06
N ILE A 143 -9.78 -2.79 24.76
CA ILE A 143 -8.64 -2.65 25.65
C ILE A 143 -9.16 -2.80 27.10
N THR A 144 -8.49 -3.61 27.91
CA THR A 144 -8.86 -3.87 29.29
C THR A 144 -7.78 -3.33 30.21
N ILE A 145 -8.12 -2.32 31.01
CA ILE A 145 -7.23 -1.72 32.01
C ILE A 145 -7.56 -2.33 33.37
N ARG A 146 -6.55 -2.88 34.02
CA ARG A 146 -6.66 -3.49 35.32
C ARG A 146 -6.07 -2.57 36.40
N LYS A 147 -6.37 -2.84 37.66
CA LYS A 147 -5.84 -2.05 38.81
C LYS A 147 -4.31 -2.00 38.83
N ASN A 148 -3.63 -3.05 38.34
CA ASN A 148 -2.18 -3.06 38.17
C ASN A 148 -1.65 -2.03 37.19
N ASP A 149 -2.48 -1.66 36.19
CA ASP A 149 -2.10 -0.82 35.07
C ASP A 149 -2.57 0.63 35.25
N ILE A 150 -2.93 1.01 36.49
CA ILE A 150 -3.52 2.33 36.77
C ILE A 150 -2.58 3.50 36.48
N GLU A 151 -1.27 3.28 36.64
CA GLU A 151 -0.24 4.29 36.35
C GLU A 151 -0.12 4.53 34.82
N ASP A 152 -0.36 3.50 34.04
CA ASP A 152 -0.28 3.52 32.54
C ASP A 152 -1.61 3.97 31.91
N LYS A 153 -2.70 4.09 32.66
CA LYS A 153 -4.06 4.34 32.17
C LYS A 153 -4.11 5.48 31.15
N LYS A 154 -3.58 6.65 31.48
CA LYS A 154 -3.59 7.83 30.62
C LYS A 154 -2.82 7.61 29.31
N ALA A 155 -1.69 6.91 29.36
CA ALA A 155 -0.91 6.58 28.17
C ALA A 155 -1.69 5.62 27.24
N VAL A 156 -2.39 4.63 27.83
CA VAL A 156 -3.23 3.68 27.08
C VAL A 156 -4.44 4.37 26.43
N GLU A 157 -5.12 5.29 27.11
CA GLU A 157 -6.22 6.09 26.56
C GLU A 157 -5.75 6.93 25.37
N GLN A 158 -4.62 7.62 25.50
CA GLN A 158 -4.03 8.41 24.40
C GLN A 158 -3.62 7.53 23.22
N LEU A 159 -3.04 6.36 23.51
CA LEU A 159 -2.65 5.41 22.46
C LEU A 159 -3.87 4.83 21.73
N ALA A 160 -4.96 4.54 22.43
CA ALA A 160 -6.21 4.08 21.83
C ALA A 160 -6.76 5.12 20.83
N ALA A 161 -6.77 6.40 21.22
CA ALA A 161 -7.17 7.49 20.32
C ALA A 161 -6.23 7.61 19.12
N ALA A 162 -4.92 7.54 19.32
CA ALA A 162 -3.94 7.60 18.25
C ALA A 162 -4.03 6.41 17.28
N LEU A 163 -4.32 5.20 17.76
CA LEU A 163 -4.57 4.03 16.93
C LEU A 163 -5.87 4.16 16.12
N ALA A 164 -6.91 4.74 16.70
CA ALA A 164 -8.14 5.03 15.99
C ALA A 164 -7.90 6.05 14.85
N ASP A 165 -7.12 7.11 15.12
CA ASP A 165 -6.70 8.09 14.10
C ASP A 165 -5.87 7.43 13.00
N GLN A 166 -4.94 6.53 13.34
CA GLN A 166 -4.13 5.77 12.38
C GLN A 166 -5.00 4.85 11.52
N LEU A 167 -6.00 4.18 12.08
CA LEU A 167 -6.94 3.36 11.31
C LEU A 167 -7.71 4.21 10.30
N MET A 168 -8.16 5.41 10.68
CA MET A 168 -8.83 6.36 9.78
C MET A 168 -7.89 6.89 8.70
N TYR A 169 -6.61 7.10 8.99
CA TYR A 169 -5.60 7.47 8.01
C TYR A 169 -5.34 6.34 7.02
N GLY A 170 -5.21 5.11 7.53
CA GLY A 170 -4.99 3.89 6.78
C GLY A 170 -3.82 3.06 7.31
N ILE A 171 -3.91 1.77 7.07
CA ILE A 171 -2.89 0.77 7.40
C ILE A 171 -2.67 -0.14 6.20
N SER A 172 -1.57 -0.89 6.21
CA SER A 172 -1.29 -1.88 5.17
C SER A 172 -1.21 -3.27 5.79
N LEU A 173 -2.04 -4.19 5.29
CA LEU A 173 -2.23 -5.54 5.80
C LEU A 173 -1.89 -6.62 4.76
N GLY A 174 -1.48 -7.78 5.22
CA GLY A 174 -1.28 -8.97 4.41
C GLY A 174 0.03 -8.98 3.62
N ALA A 175 0.06 -9.77 2.55
CA ALA A 175 1.22 -9.92 1.69
C ALA A 175 1.36 -8.78 0.67
N HIS A 176 2.55 -8.60 0.13
CA HIS A 176 2.86 -7.64 -0.95
C HIS A 176 2.57 -6.17 -0.64
N THR A 177 2.49 -5.76 0.63
CA THR A 177 2.19 -4.38 1.05
C THR A 177 3.18 -3.35 0.48
N ALA A 178 4.45 -3.70 0.31
CA ALA A 178 5.44 -2.85 -0.34
C ALA A 178 5.25 -2.71 -1.86
N LYS A 179 4.27 -3.43 -2.43
CA LYS A 179 3.95 -3.44 -3.87
C LYS A 179 2.53 -2.93 -4.14
N GLY A 180 1.90 -2.24 -3.18
CA GLY A 180 0.60 -1.59 -3.35
C GLY A 180 -0.61 -2.40 -2.93
N PHE A 181 -0.41 -3.60 -2.35
CA PHE A 181 -1.50 -4.41 -1.84
C PHE A 181 -1.84 -4.09 -0.39
N GLY A 182 -3.07 -4.41 0.01
CA GLY A 182 -3.49 -4.45 1.38
C GLY A 182 -3.68 -3.10 2.05
N GLU A 183 -3.86 -2.02 1.31
CA GLU A 183 -4.26 -0.73 1.89
C GLU A 183 -5.69 -0.86 2.42
N VAL A 184 -5.88 -0.60 3.73
CA VAL A 184 -7.17 -0.66 4.40
C VAL A 184 -7.35 0.63 5.20
N LYS A 185 -8.53 1.24 5.08
CA LYS A 185 -8.89 2.46 5.83
C LYS A 185 -10.07 2.23 6.73
N GLY A 186 -10.00 2.83 7.91
CA GLY A 186 -11.13 2.95 8.81
C GLY A 186 -12.19 3.92 8.27
N SER A 187 -13.43 3.65 8.60
CA SER A 187 -14.56 4.53 8.37
C SER A 187 -15.41 4.58 9.63
N LYS A 188 -15.69 5.78 10.11
CA LYS A 188 -16.47 6.02 11.32
C LYS A 188 -15.93 5.30 12.55
N ILE A 189 -14.59 5.27 12.71
CA ILE A 189 -13.96 4.71 13.89
C ILE A 189 -14.25 5.60 15.09
N LYS A 190 -14.68 4.98 16.17
CA LYS A 190 -15.01 5.60 17.45
C LYS A 190 -14.32 4.87 18.58
N VAL A 191 -13.98 5.61 19.62
CA VAL A 191 -13.42 5.09 20.88
C VAL A 191 -14.35 5.49 22.00
N ALA A 192 -14.86 4.53 22.75
CA ALA A 192 -15.70 4.73 23.92
C ALA A 192 -15.01 4.18 25.15
N THR A 193 -15.01 4.95 26.24
CA THR A 193 -14.39 4.57 27.52
C THR A 193 -15.47 4.23 28.54
N TYR A 194 -15.30 3.13 29.28
CA TYR A 194 -16.23 2.64 30.30
C TYR A 194 -15.50 2.50 31.63
N ASP A 195 -15.76 3.42 32.54
CA ASP A 195 -15.25 3.37 33.89
C ASP A 195 -16.11 2.43 34.77
N PHE A 196 -15.54 1.33 35.21
CA PHE A 196 -16.23 0.31 36.00
C PHE A 196 -16.42 0.70 37.49
N SER A 197 -15.88 1.81 37.91
CA SER A 197 -16.21 2.39 39.20
C SER A 197 -17.60 3.06 39.21
N GLN A 198 -18.13 3.41 38.04
CA GLN A 198 -19.42 4.05 37.82
C GLN A 198 -20.48 3.02 37.45
N PRO A 199 -21.55 2.79 38.23
CA PRO A 199 -22.57 1.79 37.94
C PRO A 199 -23.24 1.95 36.57
N ASP A 200 -23.51 3.23 36.16
CA ASP A 200 -24.15 3.53 34.88
C ASP A 200 -23.23 3.17 33.67
N SER A 201 -21.93 3.45 33.80
CA SER A 201 -20.95 3.11 32.78
C SER A 201 -20.75 1.60 32.66
N LEU A 202 -20.73 0.88 33.78
CA LEU A 202 -20.70 -0.58 33.80
C LEU A 202 -21.98 -1.16 33.20
N GLY A 203 -23.14 -0.57 33.51
CA GLY A 203 -24.44 -0.96 32.93
C GLY A 203 -24.45 -0.79 31.41
N ALA A 204 -23.99 0.34 30.91
CA ALA A 204 -23.87 0.61 29.48
C ALA A 204 -22.95 -0.42 28.79
N TRP A 205 -21.81 -0.75 29.37
CA TRP A 205 -20.92 -1.81 28.85
C TRP A 205 -21.64 -3.16 28.75
N LEU A 206 -22.33 -3.58 29.82
CA LEU A 206 -23.02 -4.88 29.86
C LEU A 206 -24.19 -4.98 28.88
N LEU A 207 -24.86 -3.86 28.57
CA LEU A 207 -25.96 -3.78 27.62
C LEU A 207 -25.45 -3.55 26.18
N GLY A 208 -24.15 -3.35 25.95
CA GLY A 208 -23.58 -3.02 24.64
C GLY A 208 -23.97 -1.62 24.15
N GLU A 209 -24.32 -0.72 25.07
CA GLU A 209 -24.69 0.66 24.76
C GLU A 209 -23.45 1.55 24.74
N MET A 210 -23.32 2.36 23.70
CA MET A 210 -22.29 3.39 23.66
C MET A 210 -22.83 4.64 24.34
N SER A 211 -22.27 5.02 25.49
CA SER A 211 -22.54 6.33 26.11
C SER A 211 -22.11 7.43 25.15
N GLN A 212 -23.04 8.33 24.79
CA GLN A 212 -22.78 9.43 23.86
C GLN A 212 -21.80 10.50 24.44
N ALA A 213 -21.62 10.53 25.75
CA ALA A 213 -20.85 11.57 26.44
C ALA A 213 -19.31 11.36 26.31
N ASP A 214 -18.85 10.12 26.12
CA ASP A 214 -17.41 9.77 26.20
C ASP A 214 -16.89 9.19 24.87
N ILE A 215 -17.51 9.56 23.73
CA ILE A 215 -17.10 9.04 22.44
C ILE A 215 -16.09 9.98 21.77
N TYR A 216 -14.85 9.50 21.60
CA TYR A 216 -13.88 10.09 20.71
C TYR A 216 -14.15 9.65 19.25
N ALA A 217 -14.42 10.61 18.36
CA ALA A 217 -14.50 10.36 16.92
C ALA A 217 -13.11 10.53 16.29
N ALA A 218 -12.58 9.45 15.77
CA ALA A 218 -11.22 9.44 15.24
C ALA A 218 -11.05 10.36 14.01
N ALA A 219 -9.93 11.06 13.95
CA ALA A 219 -9.48 11.85 12.81
C ALA A 219 -8.47 11.05 11.97
N ALA A 220 -8.36 11.33 10.68
CA ALA A 220 -7.35 10.69 9.82
C ALA A 220 -5.96 11.31 10.08
N LYS A 221 -5.27 10.83 11.13
CA LYS A 221 -3.96 11.32 11.53
C LYS A 221 -2.96 10.16 11.64
N PRO A 222 -1.85 10.18 10.88
CA PRO A 222 -0.86 9.11 10.91
C PRO A 222 0.09 9.25 12.11
N LEU A 223 0.60 8.12 12.56
CA LEU A 223 1.80 8.01 13.39
C LEU A 223 3.02 7.92 12.43
N VAL A 224 3.51 9.03 11.92
CA VAL A 224 4.59 9.08 10.92
C VAL A 224 5.87 9.52 11.60
N ALA A 225 7.00 8.86 11.30
CA ALA A 225 8.32 9.31 11.72
C ALA A 225 8.76 10.55 10.90
N ASP A 226 9.55 11.43 11.51
CA ASP A 226 9.99 12.70 10.89
C ASP A 226 10.87 12.50 9.65
N ASP A 227 11.52 11.34 9.51
CA ASP A 227 12.41 10.97 8.41
C ASP A 227 11.70 10.17 7.29
N ASP A 228 10.38 9.93 7.40
CA ASP A 228 9.62 9.25 6.35
C ASP A 228 9.50 10.16 5.12
N PHE A 229 9.81 9.55 3.97
CA PHE A 229 9.61 10.19 2.69
C PHE A 229 8.24 9.79 2.11
N TYR A 230 7.43 10.76 1.70
CA TYR A 230 6.17 10.54 1.01
C TYR A 230 6.07 11.46 -0.20
N ALA A 231 5.71 10.90 -1.35
CA ALA A 231 5.48 11.65 -2.58
C ALA A 231 4.12 11.31 -3.18
N GLU A 232 3.38 12.33 -3.55
CA GLU A 232 2.13 12.26 -4.29
C GLU A 232 2.26 13.09 -5.56
N ILE A 233 2.01 12.45 -6.72
CA ILE A 233 2.23 13.04 -8.03
C ILE A 233 0.98 12.88 -8.89
N ASP A 234 0.40 13.98 -9.32
CA ASP A 234 -0.65 14.01 -10.33
C ASP A 234 -0.03 13.95 -11.72
N LEU A 235 -0.47 13.00 -12.50
CA LEU A 235 0.04 12.68 -13.83
C LEU A 235 -1.05 12.77 -14.89
N ALA A 236 -0.64 13.19 -16.09
CA ALA A 236 -1.39 13.03 -17.33
C ALA A 236 -0.78 11.91 -18.17
N LEU A 237 -1.62 11.15 -18.87
CA LEU A 237 -1.16 10.15 -19.83
C LEU A 237 -0.85 10.85 -21.15
N LYS A 238 0.39 10.75 -21.63
CA LYS A 238 0.87 11.43 -22.84
C LYS A 238 0.72 10.57 -24.10
N THR A 239 0.81 9.26 -23.94
CA THR A 239 0.64 8.26 -25.00
C THR A 239 -0.33 7.18 -24.54
N SER A 240 -0.56 6.13 -25.34
CA SER A 240 -1.36 4.98 -24.91
C SER A 240 -0.74 4.29 -23.70
N LEU A 241 -1.56 3.60 -22.93
CA LEU A 241 -1.10 2.78 -21.80
C LEU A 241 -1.72 1.38 -21.90
N LEU A 242 -0.90 0.36 -21.79
CA LEU A 242 -1.31 -1.03 -21.71
C LEU A 242 -0.60 -1.75 -20.56
N VAL A 243 -1.30 -2.05 -19.49
CA VAL A 243 -0.90 -3.08 -18.53
C VAL A 243 -1.71 -4.31 -18.89
N GLY A 244 -1.10 -5.25 -19.63
CA GLY A 244 -1.83 -6.31 -20.29
C GLY A 244 -2.48 -7.30 -19.33
N ALA A 245 -3.79 -7.51 -19.50
CA ALA A 245 -4.57 -8.59 -18.91
C ALA A 245 -5.19 -9.43 -20.03
N GLU A 246 -5.65 -10.64 -19.69
CA GLU A 246 -6.40 -11.45 -20.62
C GLU A 246 -7.76 -10.80 -20.93
N PRO A 247 -8.17 -10.78 -22.22
CA PRO A 247 -9.48 -10.28 -22.60
C PRO A 247 -10.60 -11.23 -22.12
N ASP A 248 -11.73 -10.64 -21.72
CA ASP A 248 -12.93 -11.40 -21.37
C ASP A 248 -13.61 -12.02 -22.62
N ALA A 249 -14.74 -12.70 -22.42
CA ALA A 249 -15.45 -13.35 -23.51
C ALA A 249 -16.00 -12.35 -24.56
N PHE A 250 -16.33 -11.12 -24.13
CA PHE A 250 -16.82 -10.07 -25.01
C PHE A 250 -15.71 -9.53 -25.92
N ASP A 251 -14.53 -9.29 -25.38
CA ASP A 251 -13.37 -8.80 -26.13
C ASP A 251 -12.73 -9.88 -27.00
N LYS A 252 -13.01 -11.19 -26.73
CA LYS A 252 -12.54 -12.31 -27.56
C LYS A 252 -13.25 -12.44 -28.91
N GLY A 253 -14.38 -11.72 -29.13
CA GLY A 253 -15.18 -11.76 -30.33
C GLY A 253 -15.88 -13.11 -30.58
N SER A 254 -17.05 -13.11 -31.17
CA SER A 254 -17.84 -14.33 -31.46
C SER A 254 -17.85 -14.74 -32.93
N GLY A 255 -17.28 -13.92 -33.82
CA GLY A 255 -17.31 -14.13 -35.26
C GLY A 255 -15.98 -14.62 -35.87
N LYS A 256 -16.06 -15.27 -37.05
CA LYS A 256 -14.87 -15.72 -37.79
C LYS A 256 -14.02 -14.58 -38.37
N ASP A 257 -14.60 -13.38 -38.50
CA ASP A 257 -14.01 -12.19 -39.15
C ASP A 257 -13.73 -11.06 -38.14
N GLU A 258 -14.00 -11.24 -36.85
CA GLU A 258 -13.68 -10.25 -35.84
C GLU A 258 -12.23 -10.40 -35.35
N TRP A 259 -11.50 -9.29 -35.35
CA TRP A 259 -10.13 -9.18 -34.86
C TRP A 259 -10.09 -9.51 -33.38
N LYS A 260 -9.56 -10.68 -33.03
CA LYS A 260 -9.42 -11.09 -31.62
C LYS A 260 -8.45 -10.17 -30.88
N VAL A 261 -8.94 -9.47 -29.88
CA VAL A 261 -8.10 -8.71 -28.96
C VAL A 261 -7.23 -9.68 -28.18
N GLN A 262 -5.91 -9.49 -28.22
CA GLN A 262 -4.96 -10.34 -27.50
C GLN A 262 -4.76 -9.89 -26.05
N LYS A 263 -4.72 -8.59 -25.83
CA LYS A 263 -4.56 -8.01 -24.49
C LYS A 263 -5.43 -6.78 -24.31
N VAL A 264 -6.03 -6.68 -23.14
CA VAL A 264 -6.78 -5.51 -22.67
C VAL A 264 -6.03 -4.82 -21.54
N MET A 265 -6.39 -3.58 -21.24
CA MET A 265 -5.88 -2.88 -20.05
C MET A 265 -6.43 -3.54 -18.79
N LEU A 266 -5.54 -3.84 -17.84
CA LEU A 266 -5.90 -4.39 -16.54
C LEU A 266 -6.88 -3.47 -15.81
N SER A 267 -7.95 -4.05 -15.28
CA SER A 267 -8.91 -3.37 -14.43
C SER A 267 -9.04 -4.04 -13.06
N SER A 268 -9.43 -3.25 -12.07
CA SER A 268 -9.73 -3.66 -10.71
C SER A 268 -11.07 -3.06 -10.31
N ASN A 269 -12.04 -3.93 -10.07
CA ASN A 269 -13.42 -3.54 -9.74
C ASN A 269 -13.99 -2.45 -10.69
N GLY A 270 -13.75 -2.62 -12.00
CA GLY A 270 -14.24 -1.74 -13.07
C GLY A 270 -13.36 -0.53 -13.41
N ASP A 271 -12.35 -0.20 -12.61
CA ASP A 271 -11.41 0.88 -12.92
C ASP A 271 -10.11 0.36 -13.51
N TYR A 272 -9.59 1.02 -14.52
CA TYR A 272 -8.26 0.71 -15.06
C TYR A 272 -7.18 1.01 -14.02
N VAL A 273 -6.18 0.13 -13.93
CA VAL A 273 -5.17 0.20 -12.89
C VAL A 273 -3.76 -0.11 -13.41
N ILE A 274 -2.78 0.61 -12.87
CA ILE A 274 -1.37 0.23 -12.94
C ILE A 274 -1.02 -0.40 -11.59
N PRO A 275 -0.73 -1.71 -11.54
CA PRO A 275 -0.38 -2.38 -10.30
C PRO A 275 0.85 -1.76 -9.66
N GLY A 276 0.87 -1.68 -8.33
CA GLY A 276 2.04 -1.22 -7.58
C GLY A 276 3.29 -2.07 -7.84
N THR A 277 3.12 -3.34 -8.24
CA THR A 277 4.21 -4.20 -8.72
C THR A 277 4.88 -3.64 -9.97
N SER A 278 4.09 -3.18 -10.95
CA SER A 278 4.59 -2.54 -12.17
C SER A 278 5.28 -1.21 -11.87
N VAL A 279 4.70 -0.39 -10.99
CA VAL A 279 5.31 0.86 -10.54
C VAL A 279 6.67 0.58 -9.88
N LYS A 280 6.71 -0.36 -8.94
CA LYS A 280 7.94 -0.72 -8.23
C LYS A 280 9.02 -1.27 -9.16
N GLY A 281 8.64 -2.09 -10.13
CA GLY A 281 9.57 -2.66 -11.12
C GLY A 281 10.23 -1.57 -11.98
N VAL A 282 9.46 -0.58 -12.44
CA VAL A 282 9.98 0.56 -13.21
C VAL A 282 10.92 1.42 -12.37
N ILE A 283 10.54 1.73 -11.12
CA ILE A 283 11.36 2.51 -10.19
C ILE A 283 12.67 1.79 -9.87
N ARG A 284 12.62 0.47 -9.56
CA ARG A 284 13.82 -0.32 -9.27
C ARG A 284 14.80 -0.28 -10.43
N LYS A 285 14.32 -0.54 -11.66
CA LYS A 285 15.15 -0.52 -12.84
C LYS A 285 15.81 0.84 -13.06
N GLN A 286 15.06 1.93 -12.88
CA GLN A 286 15.61 3.28 -13.01
C GLN A 286 16.61 3.61 -11.90
N ALA A 287 16.34 3.17 -10.66
CA ALA A 287 17.29 3.32 -9.56
C ALA A 287 18.61 2.59 -9.84
N GLU A 288 18.55 1.34 -10.31
CA GLU A 288 19.73 0.56 -10.71
C GLU A 288 20.50 1.24 -11.84
N HIS A 289 19.79 1.83 -12.81
CA HIS A 289 20.41 2.61 -13.90
C HIS A 289 21.10 3.85 -13.39
N ILE A 290 20.42 4.68 -12.58
CA ILE A 290 20.99 5.93 -12.03
C ILE A 290 22.21 5.61 -11.15
N CYS A 291 22.11 4.63 -10.24
CA CYS A 291 23.24 4.24 -9.38
C CYS A 291 24.46 3.82 -10.21
N ARG A 292 24.26 3.05 -11.28
CA ARG A 292 25.33 2.58 -12.15
C ARG A 292 26.03 3.71 -12.94
N VAL A 293 25.28 4.76 -13.27
CA VAL A 293 25.79 5.91 -14.04
C VAL A 293 26.48 6.93 -13.14
N VAL A 294 25.94 7.16 -11.94
CA VAL A 294 26.39 8.24 -11.04
C VAL A 294 27.59 7.81 -10.20
N GLY A 295 27.66 6.55 -9.75
CA GLY A 295 28.76 6.12 -8.88
C GLY A 295 28.71 4.64 -8.51
N ASP A 296 29.54 4.25 -7.53
CA ASP A 296 29.56 2.91 -6.95
C ASP A 296 28.88 2.91 -5.58
N TYR A 297 27.62 2.52 -5.54
CA TYR A 297 26.81 2.46 -4.31
C TYR A 297 26.91 1.12 -3.59
N GLY A 298 27.57 0.12 -4.16
CA GLY A 298 27.58 -1.24 -3.66
C GLY A 298 26.19 -1.92 -3.70
N ASP A 299 26.18 -3.23 -3.50
CA ASP A 299 24.95 -4.04 -3.57
C ASP A 299 23.95 -3.72 -2.43
N ASP A 300 24.42 -3.14 -1.33
CA ASP A 300 23.62 -2.97 -0.12
C ASP A 300 22.71 -1.73 -0.16
N PHE A 301 23.07 -0.67 -0.88
CA PHE A 301 22.29 0.56 -0.93
C PHE A 301 20.88 0.33 -1.48
N LEU A 302 20.77 -0.20 -2.69
CA LEU A 302 19.47 -0.52 -3.28
C LEU A 302 18.77 -1.68 -2.58
N GLY A 303 19.54 -2.64 -2.07
CA GLY A 303 19.01 -3.77 -1.31
C GLY A 303 18.33 -3.34 -0.03
N SER A 304 18.92 -2.43 0.74
CA SER A 304 18.33 -1.88 1.96
C SER A 304 17.03 -1.11 1.69
N LEU A 305 16.96 -0.38 0.57
CA LEU A 305 15.80 0.40 0.18
C LEU A 305 14.69 -0.48 -0.41
N MET A 306 15.01 -1.37 -1.34
CA MET A 306 14.03 -2.10 -2.15
C MET A 306 13.86 -3.58 -1.78
N GLY A 307 14.62 -4.04 -0.80
CA GLY A 307 14.62 -5.43 -0.33
C GLY A 307 15.47 -6.37 -1.20
N TYR A 308 15.93 -7.45 -0.56
CA TYR A 308 16.67 -8.54 -1.21
C TYR A 308 15.75 -9.72 -1.53
N SER A 309 15.97 -10.36 -2.68
CA SER A 309 15.35 -11.63 -3.04
C SER A 309 16.34 -12.78 -3.31
N LYS A 310 17.67 -12.56 -3.16
CA LYS A 310 18.71 -13.56 -3.43
C LYS A 310 18.83 -14.52 -2.26
N ALA A 311 19.02 -15.83 -2.58
CA ALA A 311 19.11 -16.91 -1.61
C ALA A 311 20.30 -16.76 -0.63
N ASP A 312 21.35 -16.06 -1.02
CA ASP A 312 22.61 -15.97 -0.28
C ASP A 312 22.69 -14.78 0.70
N LYS A 313 21.68 -13.92 0.75
CA LYS A 313 21.61 -12.79 1.69
C LYS A 313 20.40 -12.92 2.61
N ALA A 314 20.54 -12.41 3.84
CA ALA A 314 19.41 -12.32 4.77
C ALA A 314 18.22 -11.61 4.10
N LYS A 315 17.05 -12.24 4.13
CA LYS A 315 15.83 -11.67 3.53
C LYS A 315 15.53 -10.33 4.20
N GLN A 316 15.56 -9.25 3.42
CA GLN A 316 15.24 -7.91 3.90
C GLN A 316 13.97 -7.39 3.23
N ARG A 317 13.02 -6.92 4.07
CA ARG A 317 11.80 -6.27 3.59
C ARG A 317 12.13 -4.94 2.94
N SER A 318 11.45 -4.61 1.84
CA SER A 318 11.57 -3.30 1.21
C SER A 318 11.01 -2.20 2.10
N ARG A 319 11.76 -1.11 2.26
CA ARG A 319 11.30 0.13 2.90
C ARG A 319 10.55 1.04 1.91
N LEU A 320 10.90 0.95 0.60
CA LEU A 320 10.11 1.60 -0.45
C LEU A 320 8.77 0.91 -0.62
N ARG A 321 7.69 1.66 -0.45
CA ARG A 321 6.31 1.27 -0.72
C ARG A 321 5.81 2.02 -1.96
N THR A 322 5.25 1.29 -2.89
CA THR A 322 4.50 1.81 -4.04
C THR A 322 3.03 1.47 -3.85
N TYR A 323 2.15 2.26 -4.41
CA TYR A 323 0.71 2.04 -4.33
C TYR A 323 0.14 1.70 -5.70
N GLU A 324 -1.04 1.09 -5.75
CA GLU A 324 -1.77 0.95 -7.00
C GLU A 324 -2.19 2.33 -7.53
N VAL A 325 -2.13 2.49 -8.84
CA VAL A 325 -2.47 3.75 -9.51
C VAL A 325 -3.72 3.54 -10.33
N TYR A 326 -4.84 4.06 -9.84
CA TYR A 326 -6.12 3.99 -10.54
C TYR A 326 -6.26 5.14 -11.53
N LEU A 327 -6.71 4.82 -12.75
CA LEU A 327 -7.00 5.80 -13.77
C LEU A 327 -8.44 6.28 -13.60
N GLY A 328 -8.63 7.60 -13.61
CA GLY A 328 -9.98 8.20 -13.54
C GLY A 328 -10.75 8.07 -14.86
N GLU A 329 -11.95 8.66 -14.90
CA GLU A 329 -12.86 8.66 -16.06
C GLU A 329 -12.29 9.38 -17.31
N GLY A 330 -11.14 10.04 -17.18
CA GLY A 330 -10.48 10.80 -18.24
C GLY A 330 -9.80 9.94 -19.32
N VAL A 331 -9.98 8.60 -19.30
CA VAL A 331 -9.39 7.68 -20.30
C VAL A 331 -10.46 6.88 -21.02
N GLU A 332 -10.10 6.36 -22.19
CA GLU A 332 -10.93 5.45 -22.96
C GLU A 332 -10.08 4.32 -23.55
N ALA A 333 -10.66 3.12 -23.64
CA ALA A 333 -10.02 1.98 -24.24
C ALA A 333 -10.33 1.93 -25.74
N VAL A 334 -9.30 1.82 -26.58
CA VAL A 334 -9.43 1.83 -28.05
C VAL A 334 -8.68 0.63 -28.63
N ASN A 335 -9.33 -0.09 -29.53
CA ASN A 335 -8.68 -1.19 -30.26
C ASN A 335 -7.55 -0.64 -31.14
N GLN A 336 -6.36 -1.22 -30.99
CA GLN A 336 -5.17 -0.87 -31.75
C GLN A 336 -4.59 -2.12 -32.39
N SER A 337 -4.63 -2.17 -33.71
CA SER A 337 -4.10 -3.28 -34.50
C SER A 337 -2.67 -3.01 -34.91
N HIS A 338 -1.84 -4.03 -34.83
CA HIS A 338 -0.43 -4.02 -35.16
C HIS A 338 -0.11 -5.11 -36.17
N VAL A 339 0.87 -4.83 -37.04
CA VAL A 339 1.41 -5.79 -38.01
C VAL A 339 2.90 -5.96 -37.77
N ARG A 340 3.34 -7.21 -37.64
CA ARG A 340 4.78 -7.51 -37.62
C ARG A 340 5.28 -7.60 -39.06
N ILE A 341 6.29 -6.80 -39.35
CA ILE A 341 6.94 -6.76 -40.69
C ILE A 341 8.27 -7.49 -40.58
N ASP A 342 8.51 -8.40 -41.52
CA ASP A 342 9.80 -9.05 -41.69
C ASP A 342 10.83 -8.03 -42.20
N ARG A 343 11.96 -7.94 -41.54
CA ARG A 343 12.99 -6.93 -41.84
C ARG A 343 13.73 -7.20 -43.13
N PHE A 344 13.75 -8.45 -43.63
CA PHE A 344 14.48 -8.83 -44.82
C PHE A 344 13.61 -8.71 -46.05
N THR A 345 12.36 -9.15 -45.96
CA THR A 345 11.45 -9.16 -47.11
C THR A 345 10.60 -7.90 -47.23
N GLY A 346 10.48 -7.12 -46.14
CA GLY A 346 9.56 -5.99 -46.08
C GLY A 346 8.08 -6.39 -46.06
N GLY A 347 7.77 -7.69 -46.12
CA GLY A 347 6.42 -8.23 -46.09
C GLY A 347 5.92 -8.48 -44.68
N HIS A 348 4.61 -8.69 -44.53
CA HIS A 348 4.03 -9.09 -43.26
C HIS A 348 4.42 -10.52 -42.89
N MET A 349 4.68 -10.77 -41.60
CA MET A 349 4.85 -12.14 -41.11
C MET A 349 3.48 -12.84 -41.08
N GLY A 350 3.38 -14.11 -41.47
CA GLY A 350 2.12 -14.84 -41.67
C GLY A 350 1.14 -14.86 -40.49
N SER A 351 1.65 -14.75 -39.22
CA SER A 351 0.85 -14.60 -38.02
C SER A 351 1.11 -13.25 -37.30
N GLY A 352 1.49 -12.24 -38.11
CA GLY A 352 2.02 -10.98 -37.59
C GLY A 352 0.97 -9.93 -37.19
N LEU A 353 -0.31 -10.18 -37.51
CA LEU A 353 -1.39 -9.26 -37.15
C LEU A 353 -1.92 -9.57 -35.76
N TYR A 354 -1.96 -8.57 -34.89
CA TYR A 354 -2.53 -8.68 -33.57
C TYR A 354 -3.19 -7.37 -33.14
N THR A 355 -4.21 -7.45 -32.30
CA THR A 355 -4.94 -6.30 -31.77
C THR A 355 -4.84 -6.28 -30.25
N ASN A 356 -4.48 -5.14 -29.71
CA ASN A 356 -4.53 -4.84 -28.29
C ASN A 356 -5.57 -3.74 -28.02
N LYS A 357 -6.04 -3.64 -26.78
CA LYS A 357 -7.00 -2.60 -26.36
C LYS A 357 -6.39 -1.75 -25.24
N PRO A 358 -5.39 -0.89 -25.57
CA PRO A 358 -4.82 0.05 -24.62
C PRO A 358 -5.83 1.14 -24.25
N VAL A 359 -5.51 1.90 -23.19
CA VAL A 359 -6.25 3.11 -22.82
C VAL A 359 -5.53 4.36 -23.30
N TRP A 360 -6.31 5.36 -23.70
CA TRP A 360 -5.86 6.67 -24.14
C TRP A 360 -6.51 7.77 -23.31
N GLN A 361 -5.82 8.89 -23.16
CA GLN A 361 -6.37 10.06 -22.51
C GLN A 361 -7.37 10.79 -23.43
N LYS A 362 -8.58 11.07 -22.93
CA LYS A 362 -9.62 11.77 -23.68
C LYS A 362 -9.30 13.24 -23.92
N LYS A 363 -8.68 13.92 -22.93
CA LYS A 363 -8.39 15.34 -22.99
C LYS A 363 -6.92 15.59 -22.60
N ALA A 364 -6.18 16.19 -23.52
CA ALA A 364 -4.78 16.50 -23.29
C ALA A 364 -4.56 17.33 -22.00
N ASP A 365 -3.45 17.04 -21.31
CA ASP A 365 -3.02 17.73 -20.09
C ASP A 365 -4.02 17.70 -18.90
N ALA A 366 -5.11 16.93 -18.99
CA ALA A 366 -5.97 16.68 -17.85
C ALA A 366 -5.33 15.67 -16.89
N LYS A 367 -5.58 15.81 -15.60
CA LYS A 367 -5.17 14.81 -14.61
C LYS A 367 -5.85 13.49 -14.94
N THR A 368 -5.04 12.45 -15.13
CA THR A 368 -5.52 11.10 -15.40
C THR A 368 -5.43 10.23 -14.17
N MET A 369 -4.36 10.39 -13.38
CA MET A 369 -4.06 9.53 -12.24
C MET A 369 -3.21 10.23 -11.18
N THR A 370 -3.21 9.69 -9.97
CA THR A 370 -2.29 10.08 -8.90
C THR A 370 -1.42 8.90 -8.51
N MET A 371 -0.10 9.07 -8.58
CA MET A 371 0.89 8.09 -8.11
C MET A 371 1.36 8.46 -6.72
N ARG A 372 1.43 7.47 -5.82
CA ARG A 372 1.91 7.63 -4.45
C ARG A 372 3.10 6.72 -4.18
N LEU A 373 4.08 7.22 -3.43
CA LEU A 373 5.28 6.51 -3.00
C LEU A 373 5.59 6.87 -1.55
N ALA A 374 6.09 5.92 -0.77
CA ALA A 374 6.54 6.16 0.60
C ALA A 374 7.82 5.37 0.90
N ILE A 375 8.70 5.93 1.74
CA ILE A 375 9.89 5.25 2.23
C ILE A 375 9.96 5.44 3.74
N SER A 376 9.95 4.33 4.48
CA SER A 376 10.13 4.35 5.93
C SER A 376 11.62 4.43 6.27
N GLY A 377 12.00 5.26 7.26
CA GLY A 377 13.40 5.45 7.66
C GLY A 377 14.27 5.95 6.51
N CYS A 378 13.81 6.94 5.77
CA CYS A 378 14.47 7.45 4.56
C CYS A 378 15.70 8.30 4.88
N SER A 379 16.83 7.99 4.26
CA SER A 379 18.05 8.82 4.32
C SER A 379 18.04 9.94 3.26
N ASP A 380 18.86 10.98 3.45
CA ASP A 380 19.00 12.08 2.48
C ASP A 380 19.46 11.59 1.09
N ALA A 381 20.34 10.58 1.05
CA ALA A 381 20.80 9.98 -0.20
C ALA A 381 19.67 9.22 -0.92
N GLU A 382 18.85 8.49 -0.19
CA GLU A 382 17.67 7.79 -0.75
C GLU A 382 16.62 8.77 -1.25
N ALA A 383 16.37 9.85 -0.49
CA ALA A 383 15.48 10.93 -0.91
C ALA A 383 15.99 11.60 -2.21
N GLY A 384 17.30 11.86 -2.32
CA GLY A 384 17.93 12.38 -3.51
C GLY A 384 17.77 11.47 -4.73
N LEU A 385 17.97 10.16 -4.58
CA LEU A 385 17.71 9.18 -5.64
C LEU A 385 16.24 9.23 -6.09
N MET A 386 15.31 9.28 -5.14
CA MET A 386 13.88 9.33 -5.45
C MET A 386 13.51 10.61 -6.20
N LEU A 387 14.09 11.76 -5.86
CA LEU A 387 13.87 13.02 -6.60
C LEU A 387 14.30 12.90 -8.06
N LEU A 388 15.42 12.24 -8.36
CA LEU A 388 15.87 12.00 -9.73
C LEU A 388 14.90 11.10 -10.49
N ILE A 389 14.41 10.00 -9.86
CA ILE A 389 13.42 9.11 -10.45
C ILE A 389 12.10 9.85 -10.72
N LEU A 390 11.62 10.64 -9.75
CA LEU A 390 10.39 11.43 -9.89
C LEU A 390 10.51 12.46 -11.02
N LYS A 391 11.68 13.08 -11.18
CA LYS A 391 11.96 13.97 -12.33
C LYS A 391 11.84 13.22 -13.64
N ASP A 392 12.37 11.98 -13.74
CA ASP A 392 12.31 11.18 -14.97
C ASP A 392 10.87 10.73 -15.30
N ILE A 393 10.06 10.40 -14.28
CA ILE A 393 8.62 10.15 -14.44
C ILE A 393 7.93 11.44 -14.94
N TRP A 394 8.21 12.57 -14.30
CA TRP A 394 7.62 13.86 -14.63
C TRP A 394 7.84 14.29 -16.06
N THR A 395 9.05 14.09 -16.57
CA THR A 395 9.47 14.51 -17.92
C THR A 395 9.12 13.49 -19.00
N GLY A 396 8.54 12.34 -18.62
CA GLY A 396 8.17 11.27 -19.57
C GLY A 396 9.35 10.42 -20.07
N GLN A 397 10.46 10.40 -19.34
CA GLN A 397 11.60 9.54 -19.65
C GLN A 397 11.39 8.08 -19.17
N LEU A 398 10.46 7.87 -18.26
CA LEU A 398 10.05 6.54 -17.83
C LEU A 398 8.69 6.17 -18.40
N ALA A 399 8.63 5.01 -19.04
CA ALA A 399 7.40 4.44 -19.55
C ALA A 399 6.90 3.29 -18.64
N PHE A 400 5.58 3.18 -18.49
CA PHE A 400 4.92 2.15 -17.69
C PHE A 400 4.14 1.18 -18.62
N GLY A 401 3.96 -0.07 -18.14
CA GLY A 401 3.20 -1.08 -18.88
C GLY A 401 3.99 -1.78 -20.00
N GLY A 402 3.26 -2.30 -20.96
CA GLY A 402 3.79 -2.96 -22.16
C GLY A 402 3.99 -2.01 -23.34
N ASP A 403 4.46 -2.55 -24.46
CA ASP A 403 4.67 -1.85 -25.74
C ASP A 403 5.51 -0.55 -25.63
N LYS A 404 6.44 -0.49 -24.67
CA LYS A 404 7.31 0.67 -24.43
C LYS A 404 8.15 1.04 -25.63
N ALA A 405 8.65 0.02 -26.36
CA ALA A 405 9.41 0.22 -27.59
C ALA A 405 8.56 0.83 -28.73
N GLY A 406 7.24 0.65 -28.66
CA GLY A 406 6.27 1.29 -29.55
C GLY A 406 5.80 2.67 -29.10
N GLY A 407 6.41 3.23 -28.02
CA GLY A 407 6.09 4.55 -27.52
C GLY A 407 4.93 4.60 -26.50
N SER A 408 4.43 3.46 -26.03
CA SER A 408 3.35 3.39 -25.04
C SER A 408 3.85 3.65 -23.63
N GLY A 409 2.95 4.11 -22.74
CA GLY A 409 3.18 4.22 -21.31
C GLY A 409 3.86 5.49 -20.84
N VAL A 410 3.99 6.50 -21.70
CA VAL A 410 4.63 7.78 -21.36
C VAL A 410 3.65 8.68 -20.61
N MET A 411 4.10 9.22 -19.50
CA MET A 411 3.34 10.13 -18.63
C MET A 411 4.00 11.50 -18.56
N GLN A 412 3.25 12.47 -18.08
CA GLN A 412 3.74 13.82 -17.80
C GLN A 412 3.24 14.28 -16.42
N GLY A 413 4.15 14.81 -15.61
CA GLY A 413 3.80 15.42 -14.32
C GLY A 413 3.01 16.71 -14.49
N LEU A 414 2.00 16.88 -13.64
CA LEU A 414 1.18 18.08 -13.56
C LEU A 414 1.42 18.82 -12.25
N LYS A 415 1.34 18.10 -11.14
CA LYS A 415 1.55 18.58 -9.78
C LYS A 415 2.18 17.49 -8.94
N ALA A 416 3.04 17.85 -8.01
CA ALA A 416 3.51 16.93 -6.98
C ALA A 416 3.65 17.62 -5.64
N VAL A 417 3.43 16.86 -4.58
CA VAL A 417 3.74 17.23 -3.21
C VAL A 417 4.63 16.14 -2.63
N ILE A 418 5.80 16.53 -2.15
CA ILE A 418 6.76 15.63 -1.52
C ILE A 418 6.93 16.08 -0.07
N SER A 419 6.75 15.17 0.89
CA SER A 419 6.99 15.41 2.31
C SER A 419 8.23 14.66 2.75
N TYR A 420 9.17 15.34 3.39
CA TYR A 420 10.37 14.73 3.94
C TYR A 420 10.90 15.56 5.12
N LYS A 421 11.19 14.93 6.25
CA LYS A 421 11.68 15.59 7.49
C LYS A 421 10.85 16.81 7.89
N GLY A 422 9.52 16.66 7.88
CA GLY A 422 8.58 17.74 8.25
C GLY A 422 8.42 18.86 7.22
N HIS A 423 9.23 18.89 6.16
CA HIS A 423 9.13 19.86 5.07
C HIS A 423 8.27 19.32 3.92
N LYS A 424 7.53 20.23 3.25
CA LYS A 424 6.70 19.89 2.09
C LYS A 424 7.18 20.66 0.87
N TYR A 425 7.66 19.94 -0.14
CA TYR A 425 8.08 20.47 -1.42
C TYR A 425 6.90 20.42 -2.40
N ALA A 426 6.56 21.55 -3.00
CA ALA A 426 5.52 21.63 -4.02
C ALA A 426 6.13 21.84 -5.41
N MET A 427 5.66 21.06 -6.38
CA MET A 427 6.08 21.13 -7.77
C MET A 427 4.86 21.27 -8.67
N GLU A 428 4.93 22.12 -9.69
CA GLU A 428 3.87 22.32 -10.67
C GLU A 428 4.41 22.36 -12.09
N LYS A 429 3.61 21.92 -13.07
CA LYS A 429 3.94 22.02 -14.49
C LYS A 429 3.96 23.49 -14.91
N ALA A 430 5.00 23.88 -15.63
CA ALA A 430 5.12 25.19 -16.25
C ALA A 430 5.46 25.06 -17.74
N ALA A 431 5.27 26.12 -18.52
CA ALA A 431 5.52 26.13 -19.96
C ALA A 431 6.96 25.73 -20.36
N GLY A 432 7.93 25.96 -19.46
CA GLY A 432 9.35 25.63 -19.67
C GLY A 432 9.88 24.48 -18.81
N GLY A 433 9.01 23.67 -18.17
CA GLY A 433 9.44 22.54 -17.34
C GLY A 433 8.74 22.45 -15.99
N ILE A 434 9.49 22.43 -14.90
CA ILE A 434 8.99 22.28 -13.53
C ILE A 434 9.13 23.61 -12.80
N LYS A 435 8.03 24.12 -12.24
CA LYS A 435 8.02 25.26 -11.34
C LYS A 435 8.16 24.77 -9.91
N VAL A 436 9.19 25.26 -9.24
CA VAL A 436 9.50 25.01 -7.82
C VAL A 436 9.96 26.32 -7.20
N SER A 437 9.68 26.59 -5.94
CA SER A 437 10.22 27.76 -5.24
C SER A 437 11.76 27.73 -5.23
N ALA A 438 12.41 28.87 -5.09
CA ALA A 438 13.89 28.93 -5.06
C ALA A 438 14.44 28.21 -3.81
N GLU A 439 13.73 28.31 -2.68
CA GLU A 439 14.09 27.65 -1.42
C GLU A 439 13.97 26.13 -1.54
N ASP A 440 12.81 25.63 -2.01
CA ASP A 440 12.60 24.19 -2.24
C ASP A 440 13.60 23.61 -3.22
N ARG A 441 13.93 24.35 -4.29
CA ARG A 441 14.93 23.93 -5.28
C ARG A 441 16.30 23.76 -4.66
N ALA A 442 16.72 24.69 -3.79
CA ALA A 442 18.00 24.60 -3.09
C ALA A 442 18.04 23.39 -2.15
N ALA A 443 16.95 23.15 -1.38
CA ALA A 443 16.85 22.01 -0.49
C ALA A 443 16.81 20.67 -1.26
N MET A 444 16.05 20.58 -2.34
CA MET A 444 16.01 19.37 -3.19
C MET A 444 17.38 19.09 -3.84
N ASN A 445 18.10 20.12 -4.28
CA ASN A 445 19.47 19.98 -4.82
C ASN A 445 20.44 19.45 -3.76
N SER A 446 20.32 19.88 -2.51
CA SER A 446 21.12 19.35 -1.38
C SER A 446 20.90 17.85 -1.17
N LEU A 447 19.66 17.36 -1.28
CA LEU A 447 19.37 15.94 -1.22
C LEU A 447 19.97 15.15 -2.40
N VAL A 448 19.88 15.70 -3.61
CA VAL A 448 20.54 15.10 -4.80
C VAL A 448 22.07 15.07 -4.63
N GLU A 449 22.68 16.12 -4.09
CA GLU A 449 24.11 16.14 -3.77
C GLU A 449 24.48 15.09 -2.72
N ALA A 450 23.64 14.87 -1.69
CA ALA A 450 23.83 13.81 -0.71
C ALA A 450 23.84 12.43 -1.36
N PHE A 451 22.95 12.20 -2.35
CA PHE A 451 22.96 10.96 -3.13
C PHE A 451 24.27 10.83 -3.94
N VAL A 452 24.67 11.85 -4.68
CA VAL A 452 25.91 11.83 -5.49
C VAL A 452 27.14 11.56 -4.61
N LYS A 453 27.24 12.22 -3.46
CA LYS A 453 28.35 12.01 -2.50
C LYS A 453 28.40 10.59 -1.95
N ALA A 454 27.23 9.95 -1.73
CA ALA A 454 27.15 8.57 -1.26
C ALA A 454 27.69 7.55 -2.29
N GLY A 455 27.67 7.88 -3.59
CA GLY A 455 28.22 7.05 -4.67
C GLY A 455 29.71 7.23 -4.95
N VAL A 456 30.32 8.28 -4.38
CA VAL A 456 31.75 8.50 -4.46
C VAL A 456 32.40 7.81 -3.27
N ARG A 457 32.91 6.58 -3.48
CA ARG A 457 33.79 5.93 -2.48
C ARG A 457 35.10 6.72 -2.40
N ALA A 458 35.47 7.15 -1.20
CA ALA A 458 36.75 7.79 -0.90
C ALA A 458 37.93 6.82 -1.15
#